data_f789c35dc769bdd5209cb6130580b509
#
_entry.id   f789c35dc769bdd5209cb6130580b509
#
_cell.length_a   1.000
_cell.length_b   1.000
_cell.length_c   1.000
_cell.angle_alpha   90.00
_cell.angle_beta   90.00
_cell.angle_gamma   90.00
#
_symmetry.space_group_name_H-M   'P 1'
#
loop_
_entity.id
_entity.type
_entity.pdbx_description
1 polymer ?
#
loop_
_entity_poly.entity_id
_entity_poly.type
_entity_poly.pdbx_seq_one_letter_code
_entity_poly.pdbx_strand_id
1 'polypeptide(L)'
;LYYGDTIMENQTKLFQEMIDRAEAAVRKEISTWPEGTWTAEASADSDGMDLTKPVTVRGTLTIKNGELFFDYSATDPETTGMLNVHDYMTRSTTCCFTFLFLGEELLRYHNEGSTKPIHITTKPGTLVDSSPDAKIAAGVALTGCLIGEVVMSLLSQAIPEKAIAPYSRQITVNTVTIGKPGVYVTFCPSAGAGAVYGNDGYQCCATGSTLGNIGKTNIEDEMLRFPWEYIKYEFVTDNEGAGKWRGAPGIHYQVENHSTGRCMHQTGSWDGFKTSANMDKFAETAHALDAAGVP
;
A
#
# COMPACT_ATOMS: atom_id res chain seq x y z
N LEU A 1 28.12 -39.43 1.06
CA LEU A 1 28.72 -38.16 0.53
C LEU A 1 28.50 -38.00 -0.98
N TYR A 2 28.60 -39.06 -1.78
CA TYR A 2 28.43 -39.02 -3.23
C TYR A 2 26.99 -38.68 -3.71
N TYR A 3 25.97 -39.06 -2.99
CA TYR A 3 24.58 -38.77 -3.33
C TYR A 3 24.20 -37.30 -3.06
N GLY A 4 24.83 -36.63 -2.12
CA GLY A 4 24.55 -35.26 -1.75
C GLY A 4 24.86 -34.26 -2.88
N ASP A 5 26.03 -34.39 -3.50
CA ASP A 5 26.49 -33.42 -4.51
C ASP A 5 25.65 -33.48 -5.81
N THR A 6 25.32 -34.70 -6.27
CA THR A 6 24.48 -34.89 -7.46
C THR A 6 23.05 -34.39 -7.24
N ILE A 7 22.47 -34.59 -6.04
CA ILE A 7 21.15 -34.08 -5.69
C ILE A 7 21.18 -32.56 -5.64
N MET A 8 22.18 -31.96 -5.01
CA MET A 8 22.35 -30.49 -4.95
C MET A 8 22.50 -29.87 -6.33
N GLU A 9 23.33 -30.45 -7.22
CA GLU A 9 23.47 -29.98 -8.59
C GLU A 9 22.15 -30.05 -9.40
N ASN A 10 21.41 -31.13 -9.27
CA ASN A 10 20.13 -31.30 -9.94
C ASN A 10 19.08 -30.33 -9.41
N GLN A 11 19.04 -30.08 -8.10
CA GLN A 11 18.15 -29.08 -7.49
C GLN A 11 18.48 -27.67 -7.95
N THR A 12 19.77 -27.30 -7.99
CA THR A 12 20.21 -26.00 -8.47
C THR A 12 19.80 -25.76 -9.92
N LYS A 13 19.97 -26.77 -10.80
CA LYS A 13 19.52 -26.69 -12.20
C LYS A 13 18.00 -26.52 -12.30
N LEU A 14 17.23 -27.29 -11.51
CA LEU A 14 15.78 -27.17 -11.49
C LEU A 14 15.32 -25.77 -11.05
N PHE A 15 15.90 -25.23 -9.97
CA PHE A 15 15.57 -23.88 -9.51
C PHE A 15 15.91 -22.83 -10.58
N GLN A 16 17.07 -22.94 -11.24
CA GLN A 16 17.42 -22.01 -12.31
C GLN A 16 16.42 -22.11 -13.47
N GLU A 17 16.04 -23.32 -13.88
CA GLU A 17 15.02 -23.52 -14.92
C GLU A 17 13.66 -22.92 -14.54
N MET A 18 13.24 -23.03 -13.28
CA MET A 18 12.00 -22.40 -12.79
C MET A 18 12.08 -20.87 -12.86
N ILE A 19 13.23 -20.29 -12.48
CA ILE A 19 13.47 -18.84 -12.56
C ILE A 19 13.42 -18.37 -14.02
N ASP A 20 14.12 -19.06 -14.91
CA ASP A 20 14.19 -18.71 -16.34
C ASP A 20 12.82 -18.81 -17.02
N ARG A 21 12.04 -19.82 -16.68
CA ARG A 21 10.66 -19.97 -17.18
C ARG A 21 9.74 -18.85 -16.71
N ALA A 22 9.83 -18.45 -15.43
CA ALA A 22 9.04 -17.35 -14.91
C ALA A 22 9.42 -16.02 -15.58
N GLU A 23 10.71 -15.74 -15.76
CA GLU A 23 11.19 -14.58 -16.49
C GLU A 23 10.65 -14.57 -17.93
N ALA A 24 10.83 -15.67 -18.68
CA ALA A 24 10.38 -15.78 -20.05
C ALA A 24 8.86 -15.58 -20.20
N ALA A 25 8.08 -16.10 -19.27
CA ALA A 25 6.63 -15.96 -19.26
C ALA A 25 6.22 -14.49 -19.03
N VAL A 26 6.83 -13.80 -18.07
CA VAL A 26 6.55 -12.37 -17.80
C VAL A 26 6.99 -11.50 -18.98
N ARG A 27 8.16 -11.72 -19.56
CA ARG A 27 8.62 -11.01 -20.76
C ARG A 27 7.66 -11.20 -21.94
N LYS A 28 7.16 -12.41 -22.12
CA LYS A 28 6.16 -12.71 -23.17
C LYS A 28 4.87 -11.94 -22.94
N GLU A 29 4.37 -11.87 -21.73
CA GLU A 29 3.18 -11.07 -21.38
C GLU A 29 3.42 -9.59 -21.67
N ILE A 30 4.49 -9.02 -21.15
CA ILE A 30 4.83 -7.60 -21.35
C ILE A 30 5.01 -7.27 -22.84
N SER A 31 5.52 -8.21 -23.65
CA SER A 31 5.69 -8.02 -25.09
C SER A 31 4.35 -7.85 -25.86
N THR A 32 3.23 -8.18 -25.22
CA THR A 32 1.89 -7.93 -25.77
C THR A 32 1.37 -6.54 -25.46
N TRP A 33 2.02 -5.80 -24.56
CA TRP A 33 1.63 -4.48 -24.13
C TRP A 33 2.16 -3.40 -25.07
N PRO A 34 1.49 -2.24 -25.19
CA PRO A 34 1.96 -1.14 -26.03
C PRO A 34 3.30 -0.60 -25.56
N GLU A 35 4.24 -0.42 -26.50
CA GLU A 35 5.48 0.31 -26.20
C GLU A 35 5.20 1.82 -26.09
N GLY A 36 5.86 2.49 -25.15
CA GLY A 36 5.68 3.91 -24.94
C GLY A 36 6.21 4.40 -23.61
N THR A 37 5.92 5.66 -23.30
CA THR A 37 6.30 6.29 -22.02
C THR A 37 5.11 7.05 -21.46
N TRP A 38 4.84 6.83 -20.17
CA TRP A 38 3.74 7.44 -19.41
C TRP A 38 4.27 8.05 -18.12
N THR A 39 3.58 9.04 -17.60
CA THR A 39 3.90 9.71 -16.33
C THR A 39 2.70 9.72 -15.40
N ALA A 40 2.95 9.62 -14.11
CA ALA A 40 1.93 9.75 -13.08
C ALA A 40 2.54 10.29 -11.78
N GLU A 41 1.67 10.85 -10.96
CA GLU A 41 2.03 11.29 -9.61
C GLU A 41 0.90 10.99 -8.63
N ALA A 42 1.28 10.81 -7.36
CA ALA A 42 0.37 10.66 -6.24
C ALA A 42 0.91 11.42 -5.03
N SER A 43 0.04 12.15 -4.34
CA SER A 43 0.44 13.02 -3.25
C SER A 43 -0.23 12.65 -1.94
N ALA A 44 0.50 12.83 -0.85
CA ALA A 44 -0.04 12.97 0.50
C ALA A 44 -0.20 14.45 0.82
N ASP A 45 -1.20 14.82 1.62
CA ASP A 45 -1.46 16.22 1.96
C ASP A 45 -0.31 16.85 2.75
N SER A 46 0.39 16.03 3.55
CA SER A 46 1.57 16.46 4.31
C SER A 46 2.41 15.26 4.76
N ASP A 47 3.57 15.53 5.35
CA ASP A 47 4.42 14.52 6.02
C ASP A 47 4.05 14.30 7.50
N GLY A 48 3.00 14.94 7.99
CA GLY A 48 2.59 14.92 9.39
C GLY A 48 3.37 15.87 10.31
N MET A 49 4.40 16.55 9.80
CA MET A 49 5.18 17.55 10.54
C MET A 49 4.92 18.96 9.99
N ASP A 50 4.92 19.14 8.68
CA ASP A 50 4.52 20.38 8.01
C ASP A 50 3.20 20.16 7.29
N LEU A 51 2.10 20.46 7.96
CA LEU A 51 0.74 20.27 7.44
C LEU A 51 0.39 21.20 6.26
N THR A 52 1.28 22.11 5.90
CA THR A 52 1.05 23.07 4.80
C THR A 52 1.60 22.61 3.46
N LYS A 53 2.40 21.53 3.47
CA LYS A 53 3.09 21.06 2.27
C LYS A 53 2.71 19.64 1.90
N PRO A 54 2.15 19.42 0.71
CA PRO A 54 1.98 18.09 0.17
C PRO A 54 3.34 17.43 -0.09
N VAL A 55 3.33 16.10 -0.07
CA VAL A 55 4.49 15.26 -0.39
C VAL A 55 4.10 14.36 -1.54
N THR A 56 4.87 14.38 -2.62
CA THR A 56 4.48 13.77 -3.90
C THR A 56 5.48 12.73 -4.37
N VAL A 57 4.97 11.54 -4.67
CA VAL A 57 5.68 10.50 -5.43
C VAL A 57 5.40 10.72 -6.92
N ARG A 58 6.45 10.81 -7.73
CA ARG A 58 6.35 10.94 -9.19
C ARG A 58 7.04 9.77 -9.86
N GLY A 59 6.38 9.20 -10.84
CA GLY A 59 6.91 8.06 -11.60
C GLY A 59 6.75 8.26 -13.09
N THR A 60 7.73 7.73 -13.81
CA THR A 60 7.69 7.55 -15.27
C THR A 60 7.82 6.07 -15.57
N LEU A 61 6.96 5.53 -16.42
CA LEU A 61 7.06 4.17 -16.94
C LEU A 61 7.43 4.22 -18.42
N THR A 62 8.46 3.48 -18.80
CA THR A 62 8.75 3.16 -20.21
C THR A 62 8.60 1.67 -20.43
N ILE A 63 7.77 1.28 -21.39
CA ILE A 63 7.61 -0.12 -21.85
C ILE A 63 8.36 -0.26 -23.16
N LYS A 64 9.32 -1.18 -23.20
CA LYS A 64 10.14 -1.42 -24.39
C LYS A 64 10.73 -2.83 -24.37
N ASN A 65 10.69 -3.49 -25.53
CA ASN A 65 11.31 -4.81 -25.75
C ASN A 65 10.90 -5.88 -24.70
N GLY A 66 9.64 -5.90 -24.25
CA GLY A 66 9.16 -6.84 -23.24
C GLY A 66 9.69 -6.58 -21.83
N GLU A 67 10.11 -5.36 -21.54
CA GLU A 67 10.62 -4.90 -20.24
C GLU A 67 9.92 -3.62 -19.78
N LEU A 68 9.88 -3.44 -18.46
CA LEU A 68 9.31 -2.26 -17.79
C LEU A 68 10.44 -1.47 -17.12
N PHE A 69 10.48 -0.18 -17.37
CA PHE A 69 11.43 0.74 -16.75
C PHE A 69 10.66 1.80 -15.96
N PHE A 70 10.66 1.69 -14.65
CA PHE A 70 10.10 2.68 -13.74
C PHE A 70 11.21 3.63 -13.27
N ASP A 71 10.97 4.93 -13.38
CA ASP A 71 11.86 5.97 -12.90
C ASP A 71 11.13 6.90 -11.92
N TYR A 72 11.57 6.91 -10.66
CA TYR A 72 11.07 7.73 -9.57
C TYR A 72 11.97 8.90 -9.23
N SER A 73 12.97 9.22 -10.05
CA SER A 73 13.99 10.24 -9.74
C SER A 73 13.42 11.65 -9.55
N ALA A 74 12.21 11.91 -10.04
CA ALA A 74 11.50 13.20 -9.91
C ALA A 74 10.65 13.31 -8.63
N THR A 75 10.64 12.29 -7.77
CA THR A 75 9.93 12.29 -6.49
C THR A 75 10.50 13.35 -5.55
N ASP A 76 9.65 13.91 -4.69
CA ASP A 76 10.03 14.90 -3.70
C ASP A 76 11.17 14.41 -2.78
N PRO A 77 11.96 15.31 -2.22
CA PRO A 77 13.00 14.98 -1.25
C PRO A 77 12.46 14.20 -0.04
N GLU A 78 13.34 13.48 0.65
CA GLU A 78 12.99 12.89 1.95
C GLU A 78 12.49 13.96 2.93
N THR A 79 11.59 13.55 3.84
CA THR A 79 10.93 14.45 4.79
C THR A 79 11.41 14.22 6.21
N THR A 80 11.15 15.20 7.09
CA THR A 80 11.38 15.06 8.53
C THR A 80 10.33 14.21 9.24
N GLY A 81 9.22 13.93 8.57
CA GLY A 81 8.13 13.07 9.04
C GLY A 81 8.44 11.57 8.88
N MET A 82 7.46 10.74 9.19
CA MET A 82 7.60 9.27 9.21
C MET A 82 7.24 8.58 7.89
N LEU A 83 7.09 9.33 6.80
CA LEU A 83 6.60 8.82 5.51
C LEU A 83 7.69 8.23 4.62
N ASN A 84 8.97 8.44 4.95
CA ASN A 84 10.05 8.00 4.07
C ASN A 84 10.07 6.48 3.89
N VAL A 85 10.58 6.02 2.77
CA VAL A 85 10.88 4.61 2.51
C VAL A 85 12.25 4.47 1.87
N HIS A 86 12.90 3.35 2.12
CA HIS A 86 14.16 3.02 1.47
C HIS A 86 13.89 2.38 0.09
N ASP A 87 14.90 2.37 -0.77
CA ASP A 87 14.80 1.90 -2.16
C ASP A 87 14.28 0.47 -2.29
N TYR A 88 14.66 -0.43 -1.38
CA TYR A 88 14.18 -1.83 -1.39
C TYR A 88 12.65 -1.93 -1.19
N MET A 89 12.06 -1.02 -0.40
CA MET A 89 10.61 -0.95 -0.23
C MET A 89 9.95 -0.46 -1.52
N THR A 90 10.52 0.56 -2.16
CA THR A 90 10.04 1.08 -3.45
C THR A 90 10.08 0.00 -4.52
N ARG A 91 11.16 -0.76 -4.60
CA ARG A 91 11.31 -1.89 -5.53
C ARG A 91 10.26 -2.97 -5.27
N SER A 92 10.13 -3.40 -4.02
CA SER A 92 9.14 -4.41 -3.64
C SER A 92 7.72 -3.96 -3.99
N THR A 93 7.33 -2.76 -3.59
CA THR A 93 5.99 -2.21 -3.83
C THR A 93 5.71 -2.08 -5.33
N THR A 94 6.66 -1.56 -6.11
CA THR A 94 6.51 -1.44 -7.57
C THR A 94 6.25 -2.80 -8.21
N CYS A 95 7.03 -3.83 -7.85
CA CYS A 95 6.80 -5.19 -8.34
C CYS A 95 5.43 -5.73 -7.93
N CYS A 96 5.05 -5.59 -6.65
CA CYS A 96 3.76 -6.06 -6.15
C CYS A 96 2.58 -5.48 -6.93
N PHE A 97 2.57 -4.16 -7.14
CA PHE A 97 1.48 -3.53 -7.90
C PHE A 97 1.53 -3.83 -9.40
N THR A 98 2.72 -4.03 -9.96
CA THR A 98 2.87 -4.48 -11.35
C THR A 98 2.24 -5.86 -11.55
N PHE A 99 2.36 -6.76 -10.57
CA PHE A 99 1.79 -8.10 -10.64
C PHE A 99 0.27 -8.12 -10.73
N LEU A 100 -0.43 -7.09 -10.29
CA LEU A 100 -1.89 -6.97 -10.47
C LEU A 100 -2.30 -6.90 -11.96
N PHE A 101 -1.40 -6.51 -12.84
CA PHE A 101 -1.62 -6.42 -14.29
C PHE A 101 -1.19 -7.67 -15.05
N LEU A 102 -0.45 -8.58 -14.40
CA LEU A 102 -0.09 -9.87 -14.97
C LEU A 102 -1.28 -10.85 -14.87
N GLY A 103 -1.33 -11.82 -15.77
CA GLY A 103 -2.37 -12.85 -15.75
C GLY A 103 -2.25 -13.78 -14.52
N GLU A 104 -3.37 -14.30 -14.03
CA GLU A 104 -3.43 -15.18 -12.86
C GLU A 104 -2.47 -16.39 -12.96
N GLU A 105 -2.32 -16.97 -14.15
CA GLU A 105 -1.41 -18.09 -14.34
C GLU A 105 0.04 -17.74 -14.05
N LEU A 106 0.48 -16.52 -14.39
CA LEU A 106 1.84 -16.05 -14.11
C LEU A 106 2.06 -15.88 -12.59
N LEU A 107 1.05 -15.44 -11.87
CA LEU A 107 1.11 -15.27 -10.41
C LEU A 107 1.25 -16.59 -9.66
N ARG A 108 0.68 -17.68 -10.19
CA ARG A 108 0.78 -19.02 -9.58
C ARG A 108 2.22 -19.56 -9.58
N TYR A 109 3.05 -19.13 -10.51
CA TYR A 109 4.44 -19.57 -10.67
C TYR A 109 5.43 -18.46 -10.31
N HIS A 110 4.98 -17.44 -9.59
CA HIS A 110 5.82 -16.31 -9.19
C HIS A 110 7.06 -16.76 -8.43
N ASN A 111 8.20 -16.25 -8.85
CA ASN A 111 9.51 -16.39 -8.21
C ASN A 111 10.40 -15.20 -8.63
N GLU A 112 11.68 -15.22 -8.27
CA GLU A 112 12.64 -14.15 -8.60
C GLU A 112 12.73 -13.84 -10.10
N GLY A 113 12.50 -14.81 -10.98
CA GLY A 113 12.47 -14.61 -12.43
C GLY A 113 11.38 -13.63 -12.87
N SER A 114 10.25 -13.58 -12.14
CA SER A 114 9.13 -12.69 -12.48
C SER A 114 9.48 -11.21 -12.34
N THR A 115 10.47 -10.86 -11.52
CA THR A 115 10.88 -9.47 -11.28
C THR A 115 11.98 -8.99 -12.22
N LYS A 116 12.70 -9.90 -12.88
CA LYS A 116 13.83 -9.56 -13.77
C LYS A 116 13.49 -8.60 -14.92
N PRO A 117 12.30 -8.67 -15.57
CA PRO A 117 11.93 -7.72 -16.60
C PRO A 117 11.50 -6.35 -16.08
N ILE A 118 11.53 -6.12 -14.75
CA ILE A 118 11.07 -4.89 -14.11
C ILE A 118 12.29 -4.13 -13.56
N HIS A 119 12.64 -3.04 -14.24
CA HIS A 119 13.76 -2.19 -13.87
C HIS A 119 13.26 -0.97 -13.13
N ILE A 120 13.87 -0.66 -11.98
CA ILE A 120 13.43 0.43 -11.11
C ILE A 120 14.62 1.33 -10.80
N THR A 121 14.46 2.61 -11.12
CA THR A 121 15.42 3.66 -10.84
C THR A 121 14.86 4.59 -9.76
N THR A 122 15.64 4.85 -8.75
CA THR A 122 15.36 5.81 -7.67
C THR A 122 16.49 6.83 -7.60
N LYS A 123 16.27 7.90 -6.86
CA LYS A 123 17.28 8.91 -6.58
C LYS A 123 17.50 8.98 -5.07
N PRO A 124 18.71 8.74 -4.56
CA PRO A 124 19.04 8.87 -3.14
C PRO A 124 18.68 10.24 -2.57
N GLY A 125 18.15 10.25 -1.34
CA GLY A 125 17.70 11.46 -0.65
C GLY A 125 16.29 11.91 -1.05
N THR A 126 15.52 11.05 -1.73
CA THR A 126 14.11 11.28 -2.01
C THR A 126 13.23 10.48 -1.06
N LEU A 127 11.93 10.81 -1.01
CA LEU A 127 10.92 10.11 -0.21
C LEU A 127 10.92 8.59 -0.43
N VAL A 128 11.27 8.14 -1.63
CA VAL A 128 11.23 6.72 -2.08
C VAL A 128 12.61 6.04 -2.08
N ASP A 129 13.64 6.76 -1.71
CA ASP A 129 15.03 6.28 -1.56
C ASP A 129 15.73 7.15 -0.51
N SER A 130 15.23 7.05 0.71
CA SER A 130 15.64 7.89 1.82
C SER A 130 16.96 7.46 2.44
N SER A 131 17.59 8.38 3.14
CA SER A 131 18.82 8.13 3.90
C SER A 131 18.60 7.05 4.99
N PRO A 132 19.65 6.33 5.42
CA PRO A 132 19.55 5.28 6.43
C PRO A 132 18.96 5.75 7.77
N ASP A 133 19.13 7.02 8.12
CA ASP A 133 18.65 7.61 9.38
C ASP A 133 17.25 8.23 9.27
N ALA A 134 16.61 8.17 8.10
CA ALA A 134 15.28 8.72 7.87
C ALA A 134 14.20 7.98 8.67
N LYS A 135 13.16 8.69 9.08
CA LYS A 135 12.03 8.12 9.80
C LYS A 135 11.10 7.41 8.81
N ILE A 136 10.90 6.11 9.00
CA ILE A 136 10.17 5.24 8.05
C ILE A 136 8.92 4.58 8.65
N ALA A 137 8.53 4.89 9.88
CA ALA A 137 7.50 4.12 10.62
C ALA A 137 6.15 4.03 9.91
N ALA A 138 5.74 5.04 9.15
CA ALA A 138 4.50 5.06 8.38
C ALA A 138 4.71 4.87 6.88
N GLY A 139 5.95 4.70 6.43
CA GLY A 139 6.30 4.64 5.01
C GLY A 139 5.60 3.51 4.27
N VAL A 140 5.60 2.30 4.83
CA VAL A 140 4.95 1.13 4.20
C VAL A 140 3.45 1.36 3.99
N ALA A 141 2.79 1.92 5.00
CA ALA A 141 1.34 2.10 5.00
C ALA A 141 0.88 3.27 4.12
N LEU A 142 1.69 4.33 4.04
CA LEU A 142 1.31 5.56 3.36
C LEU A 142 2.06 5.73 2.03
N THR A 143 3.39 5.87 2.07
CA THR A 143 4.18 6.03 0.83
C THR A 143 4.13 4.80 -0.06
N GLY A 144 4.03 3.59 0.52
CA GLY A 144 3.75 2.38 -0.24
C GLY A 144 2.45 2.46 -1.03
N CYS A 145 1.39 3.07 -0.47
CA CYS A 145 0.15 3.32 -1.21
C CYS A 145 0.36 4.33 -2.34
N LEU A 146 1.11 5.42 -2.09
CA LEU A 146 1.41 6.41 -3.14
C LEU A 146 2.19 5.78 -4.31
N ILE A 147 3.20 4.96 -4.02
CA ILE A 147 3.95 4.21 -5.04
C ILE A 147 2.99 3.31 -5.82
N GLY A 148 2.12 2.57 -5.12
CA GLY A 148 1.15 1.69 -5.74
C GLY A 148 0.18 2.43 -6.66
N GLU A 149 -0.33 3.59 -6.25
CA GLU A 149 -1.19 4.43 -7.08
C GLU A 149 -0.48 4.96 -8.33
N VAL A 150 0.78 5.36 -8.19
CA VAL A 150 1.60 5.74 -9.35
C VAL A 150 1.73 4.56 -10.30
N VAL A 151 2.06 3.37 -9.83
CA VAL A 151 2.17 2.15 -10.68
C VAL A 151 0.85 1.83 -11.35
N MET A 152 -0.26 1.79 -10.58
CA MET A 152 -1.58 1.52 -11.14
C MET A 152 -1.98 2.56 -12.19
N SER A 153 -1.72 3.85 -11.93
CA SER A 153 -2.01 4.92 -12.88
C SER A 153 -1.20 4.79 -14.16
N LEU A 154 0.10 4.51 -14.06
CA LEU A 154 0.99 4.32 -15.20
C LEU A 154 0.56 3.15 -16.08
N LEU A 155 0.31 2.00 -15.46
CA LEU A 155 -0.09 0.79 -16.16
C LEU A 155 -1.52 0.89 -16.71
N SER A 156 -2.44 1.54 -16.00
CA SER A 156 -3.80 1.78 -16.49
C SER A 156 -3.83 2.72 -17.71
N GLN A 157 -2.90 3.67 -17.80
CA GLN A 157 -2.74 4.49 -19.01
C GLN A 157 -2.19 3.67 -20.18
N ALA A 158 -1.22 2.78 -19.90
CA ALA A 158 -0.61 1.93 -20.93
C ALA A 158 -1.55 0.81 -21.41
N ILE A 159 -2.35 0.24 -20.51
CA ILE A 159 -3.20 -0.95 -20.77
C ILE A 159 -4.60 -0.67 -20.21
N PRO A 160 -5.41 0.18 -20.89
CA PRO A 160 -6.73 0.59 -20.37
C PRO A 160 -7.70 -0.55 -20.11
N GLU A 161 -7.57 -1.65 -20.83
CA GLU A 161 -8.39 -2.86 -20.66
C GLU A 161 -8.07 -3.66 -19.39
N LYS A 162 -6.99 -3.33 -18.71
CA LYS A 162 -6.60 -3.87 -17.40
C LYS A 162 -6.63 -2.78 -16.31
N ALA A 163 -7.25 -1.64 -16.57
CA ALA A 163 -7.23 -0.49 -15.66
C ALA A 163 -7.77 -0.85 -14.26
N ILE A 164 -7.06 -0.38 -13.26
CA ILE A 164 -7.37 -0.54 -11.85
C ILE A 164 -7.41 0.85 -11.21
N ALA A 165 -8.56 1.23 -10.64
CA ALA A 165 -8.66 2.46 -9.87
C ALA A 165 -7.93 2.32 -8.52
N PRO A 166 -7.42 3.42 -7.96
CA PRO A 166 -6.72 3.40 -6.68
C PRO A 166 -7.56 2.78 -5.57
N TYR A 167 -6.89 2.06 -4.68
CA TYR A 167 -7.49 1.59 -3.43
C TYR A 167 -7.58 2.76 -2.42
N SER A 168 -8.53 2.66 -1.49
CA SER A 168 -8.49 3.53 -0.32
C SER A 168 -7.15 3.33 0.43
N ARG A 169 -6.52 4.44 0.81
CA ARG A 169 -5.20 4.44 1.50
C ARG A 169 -5.32 4.23 3.00
N GLN A 170 -6.49 3.83 3.49
CA GLN A 170 -6.73 3.78 4.92
C GLN A 170 -6.14 2.53 5.56
N ILE A 171 -5.21 2.71 6.50
CA ILE A 171 -4.90 1.73 7.55
C ILE A 171 -5.27 2.37 8.88
N THR A 172 -6.16 1.74 9.60
CA THR A 172 -6.39 2.06 11.00
C THR A 172 -5.66 1.03 11.86
N VAL A 173 -4.77 1.52 12.70
CA VAL A 173 -4.10 0.73 13.73
C VAL A 173 -4.60 1.21 15.08
N ASN A 174 -5.34 0.36 15.77
CA ASN A 174 -5.73 0.62 17.15
C ASN A 174 -4.69 -0.01 18.08
N THR A 175 -4.07 0.80 18.92
CA THR A 175 -3.15 0.34 19.94
C THR A 175 -3.75 0.63 21.30
N VAL A 176 -4.01 -0.37 22.08
CA VAL A 176 -4.53 -0.24 23.45
C VAL A 176 -3.49 -0.70 24.43
N THR A 177 -3.19 0.15 25.41
CA THR A 177 -2.34 -0.21 26.55
C THR A 177 -3.25 -0.49 27.74
N ILE A 178 -3.30 -1.75 28.19
CA ILE A 178 -4.06 -2.15 29.36
C ILE A 178 -3.10 -2.17 30.57
N GLY A 179 -3.23 -1.23 31.50
CA GLY A 179 -2.75 -1.20 32.90
C GLY A 179 -1.39 -1.76 33.33
N LYS A 180 -0.71 -2.52 32.51
CA LYS A 180 0.69 -2.97 32.54
C LYS A 180 1.19 -3.02 31.13
N PRO A 181 2.52 -2.91 30.88
CA PRO A 181 3.05 -2.77 29.54
C PRO A 181 2.69 -3.96 28.66
N GLY A 182 1.58 -3.84 27.97
CA GLY A 182 1.11 -4.72 26.91
C GLY A 182 0.56 -3.84 25.82
N VAL A 183 1.18 -3.86 24.65
CA VAL A 183 0.68 -3.17 23.46
C VAL A 183 -0.13 -4.19 22.65
N TYR A 184 -1.42 -3.96 22.54
CA TYR A 184 -2.29 -4.72 21.64
C TYR A 184 -2.48 -3.89 20.37
N VAL A 185 -2.10 -4.45 19.25
CA VAL A 185 -2.25 -3.80 17.94
C VAL A 185 -3.34 -4.55 17.19
N THR A 186 -4.40 -3.86 16.83
CA THR A 186 -5.39 -4.39 15.90
C THR A 186 -5.38 -3.58 14.62
N PHE A 187 -5.48 -4.28 13.50
CA PHE A 187 -5.66 -3.68 12.21
C PHE A 187 -7.16 -3.64 11.90
N CYS A 188 -7.68 -2.47 11.66
CA CYS A 188 -9.05 -2.30 11.19
C CYS A 188 -9.00 -1.89 9.71
N PRO A 189 -9.00 -2.83 8.77
CA PRO A 189 -9.15 -2.48 7.37
C PRO A 189 -10.54 -1.89 7.19
N SER A 190 -10.57 -0.63 6.81
CA SER A 190 -11.79 0.10 6.51
C SER A 190 -11.77 0.64 5.09
N ALA A 191 -10.87 0.06 4.29
CA ALA A 191 -10.64 0.47 2.93
C ALA A 191 -11.59 -0.26 1.97
N GLY A 192 -12.08 0.46 0.98
CA GLY A 192 -12.68 -0.09 -0.21
C GLY A 192 -11.64 -0.24 -1.32
N ALA A 193 -11.73 -1.29 -2.11
CA ALA A 193 -10.95 -1.40 -3.33
C ALA A 193 -11.51 -0.47 -4.41
N GLY A 194 -10.63 0.04 -5.27
CA GLY A 194 -11.05 0.72 -6.49
C GLY A 194 -11.73 -0.24 -7.46
N ALA A 195 -12.52 0.30 -8.37
CA ALA A 195 -13.06 -0.46 -9.49
C ALA A 195 -11.95 -0.98 -10.39
N VAL A 196 -12.17 -2.12 -11.00
CA VAL A 196 -11.32 -2.64 -12.07
C VAL A 196 -12.09 -2.66 -13.39
N TYR A 197 -11.40 -2.72 -14.50
CA TYR A 197 -12.08 -2.86 -15.80
C TYR A 197 -13.00 -4.10 -15.79
N GLY A 198 -14.28 -3.87 -15.96
CA GLY A 198 -15.29 -4.95 -15.98
C GLY A 198 -16.01 -5.23 -14.67
N ASN A 199 -15.51 -4.76 -13.52
CA ASN A 199 -16.10 -5.07 -12.21
C ASN A 199 -16.04 -3.90 -11.23
N ASP A 200 -17.00 -3.83 -10.35
CA ASP A 200 -17.02 -2.94 -9.20
C ASP A 200 -15.95 -3.34 -8.17
N GLY A 201 -15.53 -2.38 -7.34
CA GLY A 201 -14.54 -2.60 -6.30
C GLY A 201 -15.01 -3.52 -5.17
N TYR A 202 -14.07 -4.23 -4.55
CA TYR A 202 -14.33 -5.11 -3.41
C TYR A 202 -14.45 -4.32 -2.12
N GLN A 203 -15.39 -4.73 -1.27
CA GLN A 203 -15.58 -4.17 0.06
C GLN A 203 -14.63 -4.78 1.07
N CYS A 204 -14.35 -4.06 2.15
CA CYS A 204 -13.51 -4.52 3.27
C CYS A 204 -12.13 -5.02 2.86
N CYS A 205 -11.54 -4.48 1.80
CA CYS A 205 -10.16 -4.71 1.45
C CYS A 205 -9.23 -3.96 2.40
N ALA A 206 -8.07 -4.52 2.64
CA ALA A 206 -6.95 -3.78 3.21
C ALA A 206 -6.40 -2.78 2.18
N THR A 207 -5.46 -1.93 2.62
CA THR A 207 -4.80 -0.98 1.73
C THR A 207 -4.12 -1.68 0.56
N GLY A 208 -3.93 -0.96 -0.53
CA GLY A 208 -3.21 -1.45 -1.69
C GLY A 208 -1.81 -1.96 -1.37
N SER A 209 -1.11 -1.34 -0.38
CA SER A 209 0.25 -1.76 0.02
C SER A 209 0.33 -3.19 0.57
N THR A 210 -0.79 -3.78 0.96
CA THR A 210 -0.90 -5.17 1.40
C THR A 210 -1.61 -6.05 0.37
N LEU A 211 -1.87 -5.53 -0.82
CA LEU A 211 -2.64 -6.19 -1.90
C LEU A 211 -4.02 -6.69 -1.42
N GLY A 212 -4.64 -5.97 -0.50
CA GLY A 212 -5.94 -6.35 0.06
C GLY A 212 -5.91 -7.52 1.06
N ASN A 213 -4.75 -7.95 1.50
CA ASN A 213 -4.58 -9.23 2.21
C ASN A 213 -4.63 -9.14 3.75
N ILE A 214 -5.01 -8.00 4.32
CA ILE A 214 -5.27 -7.86 5.75
C ILE A 214 -6.76 -8.00 5.99
N GLY A 215 -7.18 -9.11 6.56
CA GLY A 215 -8.57 -9.33 6.96
C GLY A 215 -8.92 -8.58 8.24
N LYS A 216 -10.16 -8.13 8.35
CA LYS A 216 -10.71 -7.63 9.62
C LYS A 216 -11.01 -8.81 10.54
N THR A 217 -10.54 -8.73 11.77
CA THR A 217 -10.95 -9.67 12.83
C THR A 217 -12.43 -9.45 13.14
N ASN A 218 -13.12 -10.51 13.55
CA ASN A 218 -14.50 -10.41 14.01
C ASN A 218 -14.58 -9.43 15.20
N ILE A 219 -15.49 -8.45 15.11
CA ILE A 219 -15.60 -7.38 16.11
C ILE A 219 -16.01 -7.90 17.49
N GLU A 220 -16.84 -8.97 17.55
CA GLU A 220 -17.24 -9.60 18.79
C GLU A 220 -16.05 -10.28 19.48
N ASP A 221 -15.16 -10.92 18.71
CA ASP A 221 -13.93 -11.51 19.25
C ASP A 221 -12.97 -10.42 19.78
N GLU A 222 -12.87 -9.29 19.08
CA GLU A 222 -12.10 -8.15 19.58
C GLU A 222 -12.67 -7.58 20.90
N MET A 223 -13.98 -7.41 21.00
CA MET A 223 -14.63 -6.94 22.23
C MET A 223 -14.47 -7.90 23.42
N LEU A 224 -14.33 -9.21 23.14
CA LEU A 224 -14.04 -10.20 24.17
C LEU A 224 -12.59 -10.16 24.65
N ARG A 225 -11.67 -9.76 23.81
CA ARG A 225 -10.21 -9.79 24.10
C ARG A 225 -9.68 -8.46 24.60
N PHE A 226 -10.30 -7.36 24.16
CA PHE A 226 -9.81 -6.01 24.40
C PHE A 226 -10.85 -5.16 25.14
N PRO A 227 -10.44 -4.19 25.96
CA PRO A 227 -11.34 -3.35 26.73
C PRO A 227 -11.94 -2.23 25.87
N TRP A 228 -12.58 -2.57 24.78
CA TRP A 228 -13.31 -1.65 23.93
C TRP A 228 -14.64 -2.24 23.48
N GLU A 229 -15.54 -1.36 23.03
CA GLU A 229 -16.85 -1.69 22.52
C GLU A 229 -17.04 -1.02 21.18
N TYR A 230 -17.43 -1.81 20.17
CA TYR A 230 -17.83 -1.28 18.87
C TYR A 230 -19.27 -0.77 18.94
N ILE A 231 -19.43 0.55 18.99
CA ILE A 231 -20.74 1.20 18.96
C ILE A 231 -21.30 1.17 17.53
N LYS A 232 -20.41 1.26 16.53
CA LYS A 232 -20.79 1.31 15.13
C LYS A 232 -19.71 0.67 14.26
N TYR A 233 -20.14 -0.14 13.30
CA TYR A 233 -19.28 -0.69 12.25
C TYR A 233 -20.16 -0.98 11.02
N GLU A 234 -20.22 -0.04 10.08
CA GLU A 234 -21.14 -0.11 8.93
C GLU A 234 -20.54 0.52 7.68
N PHE A 235 -21.09 0.16 6.52
CA PHE A 235 -20.74 0.82 5.27
C PHE A 235 -21.33 2.24 5.22
N VAL A 236 -20.54 3.17 4.65
CA VAL A 236 -21.03 4.52 4.37
C VAL A 236 -21.83 4.48 3.08
N THR A 237 -23.08 4.93 3.14
CA THR A 237 -23.97 4.95 2.00
C THR A 237 -23.55 6.02 0.99
N ASP A 238 -23.56 5.69 -0.29
CA ASP A 238 -23.36 6.59 -1.43
C ASP A 238 -22.02 7.36 -1.40
N ASN A 239 -20.97 6.76 -0.86
CA ASN A 239 -19.63 7.36 -0.87
C ASN A 239 -18.65 6.66 -1.81
N GLU A 240 -19.11 5.71 -2.60
CA GLU A 240 -18.32 5.01 -3.59
C GLU A 240 -17.86 5.94 -4.72
N GLY A 241 -16.68 5.71 -5.25
CA GLY A 241 -16.20 6.41 -6.45
C GLY A 241 -17.15 6.15 -7.62
N ALA A 242 -17.70 7.22 -8.18
CA ALA A 242 -18.63 7.14 -9.30
C ALA A 242 -17.91 6.79 -10.60
N GLY A 243 -18.48 5.87 -11.39
CA GLY A 243 -17.96 5.47 -12.69
C GLY A 243 -18.88 4.48 -13.39
N LYS A 244 -18.44 3.98 -14.54
CA LYS A 244 -19.11 2.85 -15.22
C LYS A 244 -19.11 1.61 -14.32
N TRP A 245 -18.01 1.39 -13.64
CA TRP A 245 -17.86 0.48 -12.51
C TRP A 245 -17.56 1.33 -11.28
N ARG A 246 -18.21 1.01 -10.17
CA ARG A 246 -18.10 1.77 -8.93
C ARG A 246 -16.93 1.31 -8.08
N GLY A 247 -16.31 2.22 -7.34
CA GLY A 247 -15.46 1.85 -6.22
C GLY A 247 -16.27 1.15 -5.11
N ALA A 248 -15.61 0.55 -4.14
CA ALA A 248 -16.29 0.01 -2.96
C ALA A 248 -16.58 1.12 -1.94
N PRO A 249 -17.67 1.00 -1.13
CA PRO A 249 -18.00 1.96 -0.09
C PRO A 249 -16.94 1.93 1.02
N GLY A 250 -16.74 3.09 1.66
CA GLY A 250 -15.98 3.20 2.88
C GLY A 250 -16.71 2.59 4.09
N ILE A 251 -16.02 2.53 5.21
CA ILE A 251 -16.57 2.03 6.47
C ILE A 251 -16.59 3.16 7.50
N HIS A 252 -17.71 3.31 8.16
CA HIS A 252 -17.83 4.13 9.36
C HIS A 252 -17.77 3.21 10.59
N TYR A 253 -16.79 3.42 11.45
CA TYR A 253 -16.74 2.72 12.71
C TYR A 253 -16.55 3.69 13.87
N GLN A 254 -17.10 3.31 15.02
CA GLN A 254 -16.98 4.04 16.26
C GLN A 254 -16.71 3.02 17.37
N VAL A 255 -15.66 3.26 18.14
CA VAL A 255 -15.22 2.39 19.23
C VAL A 255 -15.15 3.21 20.52
N GLU A 256 -15.72 2.68 21.60
CA GLU A 256 -15.55 3.20 22.94
C GLU A 256 -14.43 2.42 23.65
N ASN A 257 -13.49 3.14 24.26
CA ASN A 257 -12.38 2.56 25.00
C ASN A 257 -12.68 2.54 26.50
N HIS A 258 -12.79 1.35 27.07
CA HIS A 258 -13.03 1.15 28.50
C HIS A 258 -11.74 0.88 29.29
N SER A 259 -10.55 0.99 28.67
CA SER A 259 -9.29 0.83 29.39
C SER A 259 -8.96 2.04 30.25
N THR A 260 -8.23 1.81 31.35
CA THR A 260 -7.64 2.89 32.18
C THR A 260 -6.30 3.38 31.63
N GLY A 261 -5.82 2.81 30.54
CA GLY A 261 -4.55 3.13 29.88
C GLY A 261 -4.71 4.10 28.71
N ARG A 262 -3.59 4.56 28.18
CA ARG A 262 -3.59 5.38 26.96
C ARG A 262 -4.00 4.53 25.75
N CYS A 263 -4.95 5.00 24.98
CA CYS A 263 -5.26 4.49 23.66
C CYS A 263 -4.58 5.38 22.63
N MET A 264 -3.74 4.79 21.78
CA MET A 264 -3.24 5.47 20.61
C MET A 264 -4.02 4.95 19.41
N HIS A 265 -4.73 5.84 18.76
CA HIS A 265 -5.47 5.55 17.56
C HIS A 265 -4.75 6.20 16.39
N GLN A 266 -4.19 5.39 15.49
CA GLN A 266 -3.59 5.89 14.27
C GLN A 266 -4.54 5.61 13.12
N THR A 267 -5.19 6.64 12.61
CA THR A 267 -5.94 6.59 11.37
C THR A 267 -5.17 7.30 10.29
N GLY A 268 -4.93 6.62 9.18
CA GLY A 268 -4.62 7.28 7.92
C GLY A 268 -5.87 7.18 7.06
N SER A 269 -6.67 8.23 6.95
CA SER A 269 -7.77 8.31 5.99
C SER A 269 -7.31 9.17 4.82
N TRP A 270 -7.34 8.57 3.65
CA TRP A 270 -7.05 9.26 2.41
C TRP A 270 -8.21 8.97 1.45
N ASP A 271 -9.31 9.66 1.58
CA ASP A 271 -10.17 9.81 0.44
C ASP A 271 -9.51 10.90 -0.42
N GLY A 272 -9.16 10.58 -1.64
CA GLY A 272 -8.27 11.33 -2.50
C GLY A 272 -8.61 12.79 -2.79
N PHE A 273 -9.55 13.41 -2.04
CA PHE A 273 -9.98 14.77 -2.26
C PHE A 273 -10.40 15.58 -1.01
N LYS A 274 -10.37 15.03 0.23
CA LYS A 274 -10.88 15.75 1.40
C LYS A 274 -10.16 15.49 2.74
N THR A 275 -8.94 15.00 2.74
CA THR A 275 -8.28 14.46 3.93
C THR A 275 -7.62 15.48 4.83
N SER A 276 -7.25 16.66 4.34
CA SER A 276 -6.67 17.71 5.18
C SER A 276 -7.54 18.03 6.40
N ALA A 277 -8.85 18.19 6.19
CA ALA A 277 -9.80 18.53 7.26
C ALA A 277 -9.94 17.48 8.38
N ASN A 278 -9.63 16.21 8.10
CA ASN A 278 -9.73 15.13 9.09
C ASN A 278 -8.44 14.96 9.90
N MET A 279 -7.28 15.16 9.26
CA MET A 279 -5.98 15.16 9.96
C MET A 279 -5.84 16.37 10.87
N ASP A 280 -6.31 17.55 10.44
CA ASP A 280 -6.33 18.75 11.26
C ASP A 280 -7.21 18.54 12.50
N LYS A 281 -8.41 17.98 12.35
CA LYS A 281 -9.30 17.65 13.48
C LYS A 281 -8.71 16.61 14.43
N PHE A 282 -7.97 15.63 13.91
CA PHE A 282 -7.30 14.65 14.76
C PHE A 282 -6.16 15.29 15.55
N ALA A 283 -5.34 16.12 14.91
CA ALA A 283 -4.28 16.87 15.58
C ALA A 283 -4.85 17.83 16.63
N GLU A 284 -5.92 18.56 16.29
CA GLU A 284 -6.64 19.42 17.23
C GLU A 284 -7.22 18.64 18.42
N THR A 285 -7.81 17.46 18.17
CA THR A 285 -8.35 16.60 19.22
C THR A 285 -7.26 16.03 20.11
N ALA A 286 -6.14 15.58 19.53
CA ALA A 286 -4.99 15.09 20.30
C ALA A 286 -4.38 16.20 21.16
N HIS A 287 -4.20 17.40 20.59
CA HIS A 287 -3.73 18.57 21.34
C HIS A 287 -4.73 19.02 22.43
N ALA A 288 -6.03 18.95 22.15
CA ALA A 288 -7.05 19.28 23.14
C ALA A 288 -7.07 18.28 24.31
N LEU A 289 -6.85 16.99 24.05
CA LEU A 289 -6.75 15.97 25.10
C LEU A 289 -5.49 16.12 25.94
N ASP A 290 -4.35 16.42 25.30
CA ASP A 290 -3.10 16.73 26.01
C ASP A 290 -3.23 18.01 26.85
N ALA A 291 -3.86 19.05 26.32
CA ALA A 291 -4.12 20.30 27.05
C ALA A 291 -5.12 20.15 28.18
N ALA A 292 -6.06 19.22 28.10
CA ALA A 292 -7.03 18.91 29.15
C ALA A 292 -6.45 18.02 30.27
N GLY A 293 -5.19 17.58 30.14
CA GLY A 293 -4.53 16.69 31.09
C GLY A 293 -5.20 15.32 31.22
N VAL A 294 -5.89 14.88 30.18
CA VAL A 294 -6.46 13.52 30.11
C VAL A 294 -5.32 12.54 29.98
N PRO A 295 -5.07 11.65 30.96
CA PRO A 295 -3.92 10.75 30.97
C PRO A 295 -3.97 9.71 29.84
#